data_9111ec3bd6d0b934f0761f953ff651b2
#
_entry.id   9111ec3bd6d0b934f0761f953ff651b2
#
_cell.length_a   1.000
_cell.length_b   1.000
_cell.length_c   1.000
_cell.angle_alpha   90.00
_cell.angle_beta   90.00
_cell.angle_gamma   90.00
#
_symmetry.space_group_name_H-M   'P 1'
#
loop_
_entity.id
_entity.type
_entity.pdbx_description
1 polymer ?
#
loop_
_entity_poly.entity_id
_entity_poly.type
_entity_poly.pdbx_seq_one_letter_code
_entity_poly.pdbx_strand_id
1 'polypeptide(L)'
;IREHLEALGYYVFAKVLNALDYGVPQKRERIIIVGFLEPVLFAFPDPIPINKRKTLTDILEKDVAAKYYVKDSIKESRLSRLKDKNYPKPYISHENMAGSITPHPYSSALRAGASANYILINDERRPTEREMLRIQGFPDTFKIVVPYGKMKHQCGNSVAVPVIKAVAEQMMLSLNI
;
A
#
# COMPACT_ATOMS: atom_id res chain seq x y z
N ILE A 1 12.63 2.35 -21.18
CA ILE A 1 11.87 1.07 -21.05
C ILE A 1 10.84 0.97 -22.16
N ARG A 2 9.93 1.96 -22.33
CA ARG A 2 8.89 1.92 -23.35
C ARG A 2 9.48 1.70 -24.75
N GLU A 3 10.40 2.55 -25.18
CA GLU A 3 11.08 2.47 -26.48
C GLU A 3 11.75 1.13 -26.73
N HIS A 4 12.34 0.52 -25.69
CA HIS A 4 12.98 -0.81 -25.83
C HIS A 4 11.94 -1.92 -26.03
N LEU A 5 10.78 -1.84 -25.36
CA LEU A 5 9.72 -2.81 -25.56
C LEU A 5 9.08 -2.65 -26.94
N GLU A 6 8.86 -1.42 -27.39
CA GLU A 6 8.34 -1.12 -28.72
C GLU A 6 9.31 -1.59 -29.83
N ALA A 7 10.64 -1.41 -29.62
CA ALA A 7 11.65 -1.94 -30.53
C ALA A 7 11.68 -3.48 -30.60
N LEU A 8 11.19 -4.16 -29.56
CA LEU A 8 11.02 -5.62 -29.52
C LEU A 8 9.68 -6.08 -30.11
N GLY A 9 8.86 -5.16 -30.66
CA GLY A 9 7.59 -5.47 -31.30
C GLY A 9 6.37 -5.47 -30.39
N TYR A 10 6.50 -4.97 -29.12
CA TYR A 10 5.35 -4.86 -28.23
C TYR A 10 4.54 -3.61 -28.48
N TYR A 11 3.22 -3.74 -28.42
CA TYR A 11 2.28 -2.63 -28.28
C TYR A 11 2.20 -2.25 -26.78
N VAL A 12 2.74 -1.07 -26.40
CA VAL A 12 3.00 -0.71 -25.02
C VAL A 12 2.04 0.34 -24.49
N PHE A 13 1.41 0.05 -23.36
CA PHE A 13 0.54 0.94 -22.58
C PHE A 13 1.18 1.22 -21.23
N ALA A 14 1.13 2.48 -20.77
CA ALA A 14 1.68 2.87 -19.48
C ALA A 14 0.78 3.88 -18.77
N LYS A 15 0.50 3.65 -17.49
CA LYS A 15 -0.28 4.58 -16.64
C LYS A 15 0.19 4.51 -15.20
N VAL A 16 0.19 5.65 -14.51
CA VAL A 16 0.39 5.68 -13.05
C VAL A 16 -0.94 5.35 -12.38
N LEU A 17 -0.94 4.32 -11.54
CA LEU A 17 -2.10 3.90 -10.75
C LEU A 17 -1.80 4.07 -9.26
N ASN A 18 -2.82 4.50 -8.49
CA ASN A 18 -2.73 4.65 -7.04
C ASN A 18 -3.53 3.55 -6.35
N ALA A 19 -2.93 2.83 -5.41
CA ALA A 19 -3.58 1.73 -4.71
C ALA A 19 -4.85 2.15 -3.96
N LEU A 20 -4.94 3.41 -3.50
CA LEU A 20 -6.18 3.96 -2.92
C LEU A 20 -7.39 3.83 -3.85
N ASP A 21 -7.17 3.90 -5.15
CA ASP A 21 -8.24 3.86 -6.14
C ASP A 21 -8.73 2.43 -6.42
N TYR A 22 -8.03 1.42 -5.90
CA TYR A 22 -8.30 0.00 -6.12
C TYR A 22 -8.65 -0.76 -4.84
N GLY A 23 -9.11 -0.06 -3.80
CA GLY A 23 -9.77 -0.67 -2.65
C GLY A 23 -8.89 -1.01 -1.45
N VAL A 24 -7.63 -0.58 -1.42
CA VAL A 24 -6.79 -0.67 -0.21
C VAL A 24 -6.50 0.70 0.36
N PRO A 25 -6.47 0.87 1.70
CA PRO A 25 -6.20 2.16 2.33
C PRO A 25 -4.69 2.46 2.35
N GLN A 26 -4.09 2.54 1.14
CA GLN A 26 -2.67 2.84 0.96
C GLN A 26 -2.45 3.80 -0.19
N LYS A 27 -1.85 4.96 0.07
CA LYS A 27 -1.34 5.84 -0.98
C LYS A 27 -0.04 5.26 -1.54
N ARG A 28 -0.14 4.56 -2.66
CA ARG A 28 0.98 3.95 -3.37
C ARG A 28 0.80 4.11 -4.86
N GLU A 29 1.47 5.10 -5.42
CA GLU A 29 1.47 5.38 -6.85
C GLU A 29 2.59 4.59 -7.52
N ARG A 30 2.27 3.86 -8.58
CA ARG A 30 3.24 3.10 -9.38
C ARG A 30 2.88 3.23 -10.85
N ILE A 31 3.91 3.40 -11.68
CA ILE A 31 3.75 3.23 -13.11
C ILE A 31 3.54 1.74 -13.39
N ILE A 32 2.45 1.44 -14.08
CA ILE A 32 2.17 0.09 -14.58
C ILE A 32 2.38 0.14 -16.09
N ILE A 33 3.17 -0.79 -16.58
CA ILE A 33 3.48 -0.94 -18.00
C ILE A 33 2.93 -2.29 -18.43
N VAL A 34 2.11 -2.28 -19.49
CA VAL A 34 1.52 -3.47 -20.11
C VAL A 34 1.96 -3.51 -21.56
N GLY A 35 2.37 -4.67 -22.05
CA GLY A 35 2.78 -4.87 -23.43
C GLY A 35 2.12 -6.11 -24.04
N PHE A 36 1.67 -6.01 -25.28
CA PHE A 36 1.12 -7.11 -26.06
C PHE A 36 1.95 -7.31 -27.35
N LEU A 37 2.10 -8.54 -27.79
CA LEU A 37 2.77 -8.84 -29.07
C LEU A 37 1.86 -8.59 -30.27
N GLU A 38 0.54 -8.70 -30.08
CA GLU A 38 -0.45 -8.41 -31.09
C GLU A 38 -1.16 -7.08 -30.81
N PRO A 39 -1.65 -6.37 -31.82
CA PRO A 39 -2.44 -5.15 -31.62
C PRO A 39 -3.75 -5.47 -30.91
N VAL A 40 -3.98 -4.86 -29.75
CA VAL A 40 -5.22 -5.03 -28.96
C VAL A 40 -5.77 -3.68 -28.52
N LEU A 41 -7.08 -3.61 -28.33
CA LEU A 41 -7.74 -2.49 -27.67
C LEU A 41 -7.64 -2.70 -26.15
N PHE A 42 -6.66 -2.06 -25.53
CA PHE A 42 -6.46 -2.13 -24.09
C PHE A 42 -6.74 -0.78 -23.42
N ALA A 43 -7.51 -0.81 -22.33
CA ALA A 43 -7.69 0.33 -21.43
C ALA A 43 -7.36 -0.10 -19.99
N PHE A 44 -6.66 0.77 -19.27
CA PHE A 44 -6.44 0.55 -17.82
C PHE A 44 -7.76 0.57 -17.07
N PRO A 45 -7.90 -0.23 -16.00
CA PRO A 45 -9.13 -0.29 -15.22
C PRO A 45 -9.47 1.08 -14.60
N ASP A 46 -10.76 1.37 -14.50
CA ASP A 46 -11.25 2.55 -13.79
C ASP A 46 -11.12 2.38 -12.27
N PRO A 47 -10.97 3.50 -11.53
CA PRO A 47 -11.03 3.50 -10.09
C PRO A 47 -12.35 2.92 -9.55
N ILE A 48 -12.30 2.13 -8.49
CA ILE A 48 -13.53 1.67 -7.83
C ILE A 48 -14.21 2.83 -7.08
N PRO A 49 -15.54 2.84 -6.97
CA PRO A 49 -16.27 3.86 -6.23
C PRO A 49 -15.76 4.04 -4.79
N ILE A 50 -15.69 5.28 -4.31
CA ILE A 50 -15.12 5.62 -3.00
C ILE A 50 -15.81 4.84 -1.87
N ASN A 51 -17.13 4.70 -1.91
CA ASN A 51 -17.92 3.97 -0.93
C ASN A 51 -17.68 2.45 -0.90
N LYS A 52 -16.96 1.91 -1.88
CA LYS A 52 -16.56 0.50 -1.94
C LYS A 52 -15.09 0.29 -1.53
N ARG A 53 -14.35 1.36 -1.24
CA ARG A 53 -12.94 1.28 -0.84
C ARG A 53 -12.83 0.94 0.65
N LYS A 54 -11.91 0.06 0.98
CA LYS A 54 -11.59 -0.25 2.38
C LYS A 54 -10.97 0.96 3.07
N THR A 55 -11.31 1.12 4.34
CA THR A 55 -10.74 2.09 5.25
C THR A 55 -9.73 1.44 6.20
N LEU A 56 -9.08 2.22 7.06
CA LEU A 56 -8.23 1.65 8.11
C LEU A 56 -9.03 0.78 9.08
N THR A 57 -10.28 1.14 9.37
CA THR A 57 -11.15 0.35 10.26
C THR A 57 -11.37 -1.07 9.76
N ASP A 58 -11.40 -1.27 8.43
CA ASP A 58 -11.64 -2.58 7.81
C ASP A 58 -10.42 -3.50 7.85
N ILE A 59 -9.22 -2.95 8.08
CA ILE A 59 -7.97 -3.71 7.98
C ILE A 59 -7.23 -3.85 9.32
N LEU A 60 -7.49 -2.96 10.28
CA LEU A 60 -6.80 -2.97 11.57
C LEU A 60 -7.31 -4.09 12.48
N GLU A 61 -6.38 -4.74 13.18
CA GLU A 61 -6.67 -5.76 14.19
C GLU A 61 -7.11 -5.09 15.51
N LYS A 62 -8.08 -5.69 16.20
CA LYS A 62 -8.60 -5.18 17.47
C LYS A 62 -7.68 -5.49 18.66
N ASP A 63 -7.23 -6.75 18.74
CA ASP A 63 -6.41 -7.24 19.84
C ASP A 63 -4.98 -7.43 19.37
N VAL A 64 -4.12 -6.44 19.65
CA VAL A 64 -2.74 -6.44 19.18
C VAL A 64 -1.79 -6.64 20.34
N ALA A 65 -0.84 -7.59 20.20
CA ALA A 65 0.13 -7.92 21.22
C ALA A 65 1.02 -6.73 21.59
N ALA A 66 1.43 -6.63 22.86
CA ALA A 66 2.22 -5.54 23.42
C ALA A 66 3.54 -5.26 22.66
N LYS A 67 4.13 -6.26 22.02
CA LYS A 67 5.37 -6.14 21.23
C LYS A 67 5.29 -5.15 20.06
N TYR A 68 4.10 -4.80 19.59
CA TYR A 68 3.91 -3.82 18.51
C TYR A 68 3.81 -2.39 19.01
N TYR A 69 3.50 -2.19 20.29
CA TYR A 69 3.42 -0.85 20.88
C TYR A 69 4.81 -0.25 21.02
N VAL A 70 4.90 1.05 20.79
CA VAL A 70 6.15 1.80 20.94
C VAL A 70 6.33 2.21 22.39
N LYS A 71 7.58 2.51 22.78
CA LYS A 71 7.88 3.06 24.10
C LYS A 71 7.26 4.45 24.25
N ASP A 72 6.92 4.84 25.48
CA ASP A 72 6.31 6.14 25.78
C ASP A 72 7.14 7.31 25.26
N SER A 73 8.46 7.24 25.36
CA SER A 73 9.36 8.26 24.80
C SER A 73 9.22 8.47 23.29
N ILE A 74 8.92 7.39 22.53
CA ILE A 74 8.67 7.49 21.09
C ILE A 74 7.29 8.12 20.87
N LYS A 75 6.28 7.68 21.63
CA LYS A 75 4.90 8.20 21.55
C LYS A 75 4.88 9.71 21.84
N GLU A 76 5.50 10.15 22.94
CA GLU A 76 5.60 11.56 23.31
C GLU A 76 6.31 12.38 22.25
N SER A 77 7.47 11.89 21.78
CA SER A 77 8.22 12.53 20.69
C SER A 77 7.40 12.66 19.41
N ARG A 78 6.56 11.66 19.08
CA ARG A 78 5.67 11.70 17.92
C ARG A 78 4.57 12.74 18.11
N LEU A 79 3.88 12.70 19.25
CA LEU A 79 2.78 13.62 19.57
C LEU A 79 3.22 15.08 19.62
N SER A 80 4.45 15.36 20.10
CA SER A 80 4.99 16.73 20.13
C SER A 80 5.23 17.31 18.72
N ARG A 81 5.54 16.45 17.74
CA ARG A 81 5.82 16.84 16.34
C ARG A 81 4.63 16.67 15.41
N LEU A 82 3.51 16.12 15.90
CA LEU A 82 2.31 15.91 15.09
C LEU A 82 1.70 17.25 14.71
N LYS A 83 1.47 17.48 13.42
CA LYS A 83 0.92 18.74 12.89
C LYS A 83 -0.54 18.99 13.31
N ASP A 84 -1.33 17.92 13.35
CA ASP A 84 -2.73 17.95 13.77
C ASP A 84 -2.95 16.96 14.91
N LYS A 85 -3.04 17.48 16.13
CA LYS A 85 -3.21 16.68 17.36
C LYS A 85 -4.63 16.13 17.52
N ASN A 86 -5.61 16.69 16.81
CA ASN A 86 -7.02 16.31 16.89
C ASN A 86 -7.48 15.45 15.69
N TYR A 87 -6.52 14.88 14.95
CA TYR A 87 -6.86 14.06 13.78
C TYR A 87 -7.70 12.84 14.19
N PRO A 88 -8.82 12.55 13.49
CA PRO A 88 -9.73 11.46 13.84
C PRO A 88 -9.05 10.08 13.80
N LYS A 89 -9.27 9.26 14.83
CA LYS A 89 -8.84 7.86 14.86
C LYS A 89 -9.84 6.95 14.13
N PRO A 90 -9.38 5.85 13.48
CA PRO A 90 -7.99 5.47 13.36
C PRO A 90 -7.25 6.25 12.26
N TYR A 91 -5.98 6.54 12.50
CA TYR A 91 -5.08 7.10 11.50
C TYR A 91 -3.73 6.39 11.47
N ILE A 92 -3.00 6.54 10.39
CA ILE A 92 -1.58 6.18 10.31
C ILE A 92 -0.77 7.46 10.14
N SER A 93 0.14 7.72 11.08
CA SER A 93 1.09 8.80 10.98
C SER A 93 2.33 8.34 10.23
N HIS A 94 2.80 9.18 9.32
CA HIS A 94 4.03 8.96 8.55
C HIS A 94 5.09 9.99 8.97
N GLU A 95 6.25 9.48 9.38
CA GLU A 95 7.44 10.30 9.61
C GLU A 95 8.32 10.30 8.36
N ASN A 96 8.54 11.48 7.80
CA ASN A 96 9.42 11.65 6.65
C ASN A 96 10.91 11.74 7.08
N MET A 97 11.82 11.83 6.12
CA MET A 97 13.26 11.92 6.40
C MET A 97 13.67 13.21 7.15
N ALA A 98 12.88 14.26 7.04
CA ALA A 98 13.08 15.51 7.75
C ALA A 98 12.48 15.51 9.18
N GLY A 99 11.93 14.37 9.63
CA GLY A 99 11.32 14.23 10.96
C GLY A 99 9.91 14.83 11.09
N SER A 100 9.31 15.33 10.01
CA SER A 100 7.93 15.82 10.03
C SER A 100 6.95 14.65 10.08
N ILE A 101 5.92 14.77 10.92
CA ILE A 101 4.90 13.75 11.12
C ILE A 101 3.56 14.24 10.61
N THR A 102 2.94 13.45 9.73
CA THR A 102 1.65 13.76 9.15
C THR A 102 0.70 12.58 9.31
N PRO A 103 -0.49 12.76 9.94
CA PRO A 103 -1.51 11.75 10.06
C PRO A 103 -2.32 11.67 8.76
N HIS A 104 -2.80 10.47 8.43
CA HIS A 104 -3.64 10.21 7.26
C HIS A 104 -4.68 9.12 7.57
N PRO A 105 -5.88 9.14 6.94
CA PRO A 105 -6.87 8.09 7.06
C PRO A 105 -6.50 6.85 6.22
N TYR A 106 -5.24 6.75 5.80
CA TYR A 106 -4.67 5.67 5.02
C TYR A 106 -3.17 5.51 5.34
N SER A 107 -2.58 4.40 4.94
CA SER A 107 -1.14 4.18 5.02
C SER A 107 -0.41 4.90 3.87
N SER A 108 0.73 5.51 4.16
CA SER A 108 1.71 5.78 3.11
C SER A 108 2.24 4.47 2.53
N ALA A 109 2.92 4.54 1.38
CA ALA A 109 3.51 3.36 0.75
C ALA A 109 4.44 2.61 1.72
N LEU A 110 4.22 1.31 1.89
CA LEU A 110 5.14 0.46 2.66
C LEU A 110 6.51 0.44 1.98
N ARG A 111 7.58 0.61 2.78
CA ARG A 111 8.96 0.69 2.30
C ARG A 111 9.82 -0.36 2.98
N ALA A 112 10.52 -1.18 2.18
CA ALA A 112 11.39 -2.26 2.65
C ALA A 112 12.50 -1.75 3.58
N GLY A 113 13.21 -0.69 3.18
CA GLY A 113 14.35 -0.13 3.90
C GLY A 113 14.04 0.93 4.96
N ALA A 114 12.76 1.27 5.21
CA ALA A 114 12.42 2.28 6.20
C ALA A 114 12.64 1.77 7.64
N SER A 115 12.81 2.69 8.59
CA SER A 115 12.86 2.36 10.03
C SER A 115 11.60 1.63 10.48
N ALA A 116 11.65 0.92 11.61
CA ALA A 116 10.48 0.20 12.12
C ALA A 116 9.32 1.13 12.51
N ASN A 117 9.63 2.37 12.86
CA ASN A 117 8.67 3.35 13.37
C ASN A 117 8.30 4.44 12.34
N TYR A 118 8.67 4.32 11.06
CA TYR A 118 8.36 5.36 10.07
C TYR A 118 6.86 5.58 9.86
N ILE A 119 6.03 4.56 10.12
CA ILE A 119 4.58 4.65 10.23
C ILE A 119 4.12 4.08 11.55
N LEU A 120 3.20 4.77 12.22
CA LEU A 120 2.56 4.30 13.44
C LEU A 120 1.04 4.48 13.33
N ILE A 121 0.30 3.53 13.87
CA ILE A 121 -1.14 3.60 14.01
C ILE A 121 -1.43 4.39 15.28
N ASN A 122 -2.16 5.49 15.17
CA ASN A 122 -2.53 6.42 16.24
C ASN A 122 -1.31 6.94 17.06
N ASP A 123 -0.10 6.91 16.50
CA ASP A 123 1.18 7.18 17.17
C ASP A 123 1.48 6.25 18.37
N GLU A 124 0.77 5.15 18.48
CA GLU A 124 0.84 4.21 19.62
C GLU A 124 1.58 2.92 19.26
N ARG A 125 1.43 2.41 18.03
CA ARG A 125 1.96 1.11 17.66
C ARG A 125 2.34 0.99 16.18
N ARG A 126 3.18 0.03 15.89
CA ARG A 126 3.50 -0.40 14.53
C ARG A 126 2.37 -1.24 13.95
N PRO A 127 2.18 -1.28 12.62
CA PRO A 127 1.33 -2.27 11.97
C PRO A 127 1.85 -3.69 12.27
N THR A 128 0.95 -4.64 12.48
CA THR A 128 1.29 -6.07 12.55
C THR A 128 1.66 -6.60 11.16
N GLU A 129 2.19 -7.83 11.10
CA GLU A 129 2.46 -8.52 9.82
C GLU A 129 1.17 -8.71 9.02
N ARG A 130 0.06 -9.02 9.70
CA ARG A 130 -1.25 -9.20 9.07
C ARG A 130 -1.78 -7.88 8.52
N GLU A 131 -1.67 -6.80 9.29
CA GLU A 131 -2.08 -5.47 8.84
C GLU A 131 -1.25 -4.98 7.65
N MET A 132 0.06 -5.23 7.62
CA MET A 132 0.91 -4.91 6.48
C MET A 132 0.47 -5.65 5.21
N LEU A 133 0.08 -6.93 5.33
CA LEU A 133 -0.48 -7.70 4.22
C LEU A 133 -1.83 -7.15 3.76
N ARG A 134 -2.73 -6.81 4.69
CA ARG A 134 -4.03 -6.20 4.36
C ARG A 134 -3.88 -4.82 3.70
N ILE A 135 -2.89 -4.02 4.12
CA ILE A 135 -2.54 -2.74 3.48
C ILE A 135 -2.14 -2.95 2.00
N GLN A 136 -1.49 -4.06 1.67
CA GLN A 136 -1.16 -4.44 0.30
C GLN A 136 -2.29 -5.20 -0.42
N GLY A 137 -3.37 -5.55 0.29
CA GLY A 137 -4.52 -6.27 -0.27
C GLY A 137 -4.35 -7.77 -0.37
N PHE A 138 -3.38 -8.37 0.34
CA PHE A 138 -3.29 -9.83 0.44
C PHE A 138 -4.46 -10.39 1.25
N PRO A 139 -4.99 -11.57 0.90
CA PRO A 139 -6.05 -12.23 1.65
C PRO A 139 -5.56 -12.72 3.01
N ASP A 140 -6.47 -12.84 3.97
CA ASP A 140 -6.13 -13.33 5.32
C ASP A 140 -5.66 -14.79 5.35
N THR A 141 -5.95 -15.55 4.30
CA THR A 141 -5.44 -16.92 4.09
C THR A 141 -3.95 -16.96 3.75
N PHE A 142 -3.33 -15.82 3.39
CA PHE A 142 -1.91 -15.75 3.11
C PHE A 142 -1.11 -16.04 4.38
N LYS A 143 -0.30 -17.11 4.35
CA LYS A 143 0.45 -17.61 5.53
C LYS A 143 1.64 -16.70 5.85
N ILE A 144 1.78 -16.35 7.13
CA ILE A 144 2.92 -15.61 7.66
C ILE A 144 3.93 -16.64 8.20
N VAL A 145 5.04 -16.80 7.48
CA VAL A 145 6.05 -17.82 7.79
C VAL A 145 7.43 -17.22 8.07
N VAL A 146 7.52 -15.91 8.17
CA VAL A 146 8.78 -15.18 8.38
C VAL A 146 8.66 -14.18 9.53
N PRO A 147 9.77 -13.82 10.21
CA PRO A 147 9.76 -12.81 11.27
C PRO A 147 9.34 -11.42 10.76
N TYR A 148 8.86 -10.57 11.68
CA TYR A 148 8.38 -9.20 11.44
C TYR A 148 9.25 -8.39 10.47
N GLY A 149 10.56 -8.33 10.70
CA GLY A 149 11.47 -7.54 9.84
C GLY A 149 11.51 -8.03 8.40
N LYS A 150 11.47 -9.35 8.19
CA LYS A 150 11.40 -9.96 6.85
C LYS A 150 10.04 -9.72 6.20
N MET A 151 8.94 -9.86 6.95
CA MET A 151 7.59 -9.55 6.44
C MET A 151 7.47 -8.08 6.03
N LYS A 152 7.93 -7.14 6.87
CA LYS A 152 7.97 -5.72 6.54
C LYS A 152 8.74 -5.45 5.23
N HIS A 153 9.91 -6.09 5.07
CA HIS A 153 10.73 -5.96 3.86
C HIS A 153 9.99 -6.51 2.63
N GLN A 154 9.39 -7.70 2.74
CA GLN A 154 8.62 -8.33 1.67
C GLN A 154 7.40 -7.48 1.29
N CYS A 155 6.62 -7.01 2.26
CA CYS A 155 5.48 -6.12 2.00
C CYS A 155 5.92 -4.81 1.32
N GLY A 156 7.06 -4.24 1.71
CA GLY A 156 7.60 -3.03 1.09
C GLY A 156 7.98 -3.22 -0.39
N ASN A 157 8.51 -4.39 -0.73
CA ASN A 157 8.90 -4.75 -2.10
C ASN A 157 7.76 -5.33 -2.93
N SER A 158 6.62 -5.69 -2.30
CA SER A 158 5.48 -6.25 -3.00
C SER A 158 4.67 -5.18 -3.76
N VAL A 159 3.69 -5.64 -4.50
CA VAL A 159 2.70 -4.80 -5.20
C VAL A 159 1.39 -4.75 -4.42
N ALA A 160 0.57 -3.73 -4.66
CA ALA A 160 -0.81 -3.71 -4.20
C ALA A 160 -1.62 -4.71 -5.04
N VAL A 161 -2.01 -5.83 -4.42
CA VAL A 161 -2.67 -6.96 -5.10
C VAL A 161 -3.90 -6.53 -5.90
N PRO A 162 -4.83 -5.70 -5.38
CA PRO A 162 -6.01 -5.30 -6.14
C PRO A 162 -5.70 -4.50 -7.41
N VAL A 163 -4.63 -3.70 -7.42
CA VAL A 163 -4.20 -2.97 -8.62
C VAL A 163 -3.80 -3.93 -9.73
N ILE A 164 -2.92 -4.88 -9.40
CA ILE A 164 -2.41 -5.85 -10.38
C ILE A 164 -3.53 -6.77 -10.84
N LYS A 165 -4.43 -7.19 -9.93
CA LYS A 165 -5.60 -7.98 -10.28
C LYS A 165 -6.47 -7.26 -11.30
N ALA A 166 -6.84 -6.00 -11.03
CA ALA A 166 -7.68 -5.22 -11.94
C ALA A 166 -7.02 -5.02 -13.32
N VAL A 167 -5.71 -4.78 -13.36
CA VAL A 167 -4.97 -4.67 -14.63
C VAL A 167 -4.97 -6.00 -15.39
N ALA A 168 -4.71 -7.12 -14.70
CA ALA A 168 -4.72 -8.45 -15.31
C ALA A 168 -6.10 -8.82 -15.88
N GLU A 169 -7.19 -8.49 -15.17
CA GLU A 169 -8.56 -8.68 -15.67
C GLU A 169 -8.80 -7.89 -16.96
N GLN A 170 -8.34 -6.64 -17.06
CA GLN A 170 -8.43 -5.85 -18.29
C GLN A 170 -7.58 -6.43 -19.43
N MET A 171 -6.41 -6.98 -19.11
CA MET A 171 -5.58 -7.66 -20.10
C MET A 171 -6.29 -8.89 -20.67
N MET A 172 -6.91 -9.71 -19.81
CA MET A 172 -7.69 -10.89 -20.23
C MET A 172 -8.88 -10.49 -21.13
N LEU A 173 -9.62 -9.44 -20.73
CA LEU A 173 -10.71 -8.91 -21.54
C LEU A 173 -10.25 -8.44 -22.93
N SER A 174 -9.09 -7.79 -23.01
CA SER A 174 -8.50 -7.32 -24.27
C SER A 174 -8.05 -8.46 -25.17
N LEU A 175 -7.78 -9.64 -24.63
CA LEU A 175 -7.40 -10.85 -25.35
C LEU A 175 -8.58 -11.79 -25.62
N ASN A 176 -9.81 -11.43 -25.22
CA ASN A 176 -11.00 -12.26 -25.32
C ASN A 176 -10.87 -13.63 -24.61
N ILE A 177 -10.18 -13.65 -23.46
CA ILE A 177 -9.95 -14.83 -22.61
C ILE A 177 -10.79 -14.73 -21.33
#